data_c3a2bb608923d5b6f12732938fec36c0
#
_entry.id   c3a2bb608923d5b6f12732938fec36c0
#
_cell.length_a   1.000
_cell.length_b   1.000
_cell.length_c   1.000
_cell.angle_alpha   90.00
_cell.angle_beta   90.00
_cell.angle_gamma   90.00
#
_symmetry.space_group_name_H-M   'P 1'
#
loop_
_entity.id
_entity.type
_entity.pdbx_description
1 polymer ?
#
loop_
_entity_poly.entity_id
_entity_poly.type
_entity_poly.pdbx_seq_one_letter_code
_entity_poly.pdbx_strand_id
1 'polypeptide(L)'
;MKNYISLFIGLFVFVSFSQEKYLGDGPYEQLIIRGVTLVNGDGSPPKGPVDIVVEKNIITDVKSVGYPGVEIKNSSRPKLKKGGIELDANGMFLLPGFIDMHGHIGGTGQGADYDYVFRLWMAHGITTVREPGGRGVD
;
A
#
# COMPACT_ATOMS: atom_id res chain seq x y z
N MET A 1 -39.39 -40.45 -47.45
CA MET A 1 -38.48 -39.31 -47.25
C MET A 1 -38.39 -39.09 -45.75
N LYS A 2 -37.22 -39.41 -45.14
CA LYS A 2 -36.98 -39.26 -43.69
C LYS A 2 -36.26 -37.96 -43.46
N ASN A 3 -36.92 -37.03 -42.78
CA ASN A 3 -36.32 -35.75 -42.38
C ASN A 3 -35.48 -35.93 -41.11
N TYR A 4 -34.16 -35.80 -41.22
CA TYR A 4 -33.27 -35.71 -40.08
C TYR A 4 -33.18 -34.25 -39.61
N ILE A 5 -33.78 -33.96 -38.47
CA ILE A 5 -33.60 -32.67 -37.77
C ILE A 5 -32.32 -32.81 -36.96
N SER A 6 -31.24 -32.17 -37.42
CA SER A 6 -29.99 -32.06 -36.65
C SER A 6 -30.16 -31.01 -35.57
N LEU A 7 -30.18 -31.47 -34.31
CA LEU A 7 -30.20 -30.61 -33.12
C LEU A 7 -28.77 -30.15 -32.85
N PHE A 8 -28.46 -28.89 -33.15
CA PHE A 8 -27.17 -28.25 -32.82
C PHE A 8 -27.22 -27.77 -31.37
N ILE A 9 -26.65 -28.54 -30.45
CA ILE A 9 -26.45 -28.08 -29.05
C ILE A 9 -25.20 -27.21 -29.02
N GLY A 10 -25.38 -25.92 -29.03
CA GLY A 10 -24.31 -24.97 -28.81
C GLY A 10 -23.85 -25.00 -27.35
N LEU A 11 -22.64 -25.51 -27.11
CA LEU A 11 -21.99 -25.49 -25.80
C LEU A 11 -21.51 -24.05 -25.51
N PHE A 12 -22.29 -23.28 -24.77
CA PHE A 12 -21.87 -21.98 -24.27
C PHE A 12 -20.92 -22.20 -23.07
N VAL A 13 -19.63 -22.07 -23.32
CA VAL A 13 -18.63 -22.02 -22.25
C VAL A 13 -18.69 -20.62 -21.62
N PHE A 14 -19.33 -20.48 -20.47
CA PHE A 14 -19.22 -19.31 -19.64
C PHE A 14 -17.83 -19.28 -19.01
N VAL A 15 -16.92 -18.50 -19.57
CA VAL A 15 -15.67 -18.15 -18.90
C VAL A 15 -16.01 -17.11 -17.85
N SER A 16 -16.22 -17.54 -16.62
CA SER A 16 -16.31 -16.65 -15.47
C SER A 16 -14.92 -16.08 -15.22
N PHE A 17 -14.67 -14.86 -15.66
CA PHE A 17 -13.54 -14.10 -15.17
C PHE A 17 -13.85 -13.74 -13.71
N SER A 18 -13.29 -14.51 -12.78
CA SER A 18 -13.17 -14.06 -11.40
C SER A 18 -12.26 -12.83 -11.43
N GLN A 19 -12.82 -11.64 -11.19
CA GLN A 19 -11.99 -10.49 -10.88
C GLN A 19 -11.32 -10.82 -9.54
N GLU A 20 -10.04 -11.19 -9.57
CA GLU A 20 -9.26 -11.25 -8.36
C GLU A 20 -9.32 -9.85 -7.72
N LYS A 21 -9.92 -9.79 -6.53
CA LYS A 21 -9.93 -8.57 -5.74
C LYS A 21 -8.48 -8.28 -5.37
N TYR A 22 -7.87 -7.30 -6.04
CA TYR A 22 -6.51 -6.87 -5.72
C TYR A 22 -6.49 -6.30 -4.30
N LEU A 23 -5.89 -7.04 -3.39
CA LEU A 23 -5.82 -6.69 -1.96
C LEU A 23 -4.54 -5.90 -1.62
N GLY A 24 -3.68 -5.65 -2.60
CA GLY A 24 -2.34 -5.11 -2.38
C GLY A 24 -1.38 -6.17 -1.83
N ASP A 25 -0.13 -5.76 -1.64
CA ASP A 25 0.89 -6.60 -1.02
C ASP A 25 0.78 -6.55 0.50
N GLY A 26 0.84 -7.72 1.15
CA GLY A 26 0.73 -7.82 2.61
C GLY A 26 -0.59 -8.43 3.08
N PRO A 27 -0.88 -8.36 4.38
CA PRO A 27 0.01 -7.89 5.44
C PRO A 27 1.23 -8.79 5.65
N TYR A 28 2.37 -8.20 5.99
CA TYR A 28 3.59 -8.92 6.33
C TYR A 28 3.76 -9.03 7.84
N GLU A 29 4.29 -10.16 8.33
CA GLU A 29 4.65 -10.31 9.75
C GLU A 29 5.72 -9.30 10.16
N GLN A 30 6.68 -9.03 9.26
CA GLN A 30 7.67 -7.98 9.39
C GLN A 30 8.02 -7.42 8.02
N LEU A 31 8.08 -6.10 7.91
CA LEU A 31 8.65 -5.39 6.78
C LEU A 31 9.80 -4.52 7.28
N ILE A 32 10.97 -4.59 6.62
CA ILE A 32 12.08 -3.68 6.90
C ILE A 32 12.33 -2.82 5.66
N ILE A 33 12.18 -1.51 5.82
CA ILE A 33 12.50 -0.53 4.77
C ILE A 33 13.95 -0.09 5.02
N ARG A 34 14.83 -0.33 4.06
CA ARG A 34 16.27 -0.21 4.21
C ARG A 34 16.83 1.10 3.66
N GLY A 35 17.59 1.83 4.50
CA GLY A 35 18.50 2.88 4.04
C GLY A 35 17.84 4.19 3.62
N VAL A 36 16.62 4.46 4.06
CA VAL A 36 15.90 5.68 3.68
C VAL A 36 16.43 6.94 4.35
N THR A 37 16.15 8.09 3.75
CA THR A 37 16.19 9.38 4.44
C THR A 37 14.81 9.67 4.99
N LEU A 38 14.66 9.65 6.32
CA LEU A 38 13.39 9.91 7.00
C LEU A 38 13.14 11.41 7.13
N VAL A 39 11.97 11.86 6.66
CA VAL A 39 11.40 13.17 6.93
C VAL A 39 10.22 12.96 7.88
N ASN A 40 10.42 13.18 9.17
CA ASN A 40 9.50 12.74 10.23
C ASN A 40 8.20 13.56 10.33
N GLY A 41 8.12 14.72 9.68
CA GLY A 41 6.92 15.57 9.71
C GLY A 41 6.74 16.41 10.99
N ASP A 42 7.68 16.34 11.93
CA ASP A 42 7.66 17.09 13.20
C ASP A 42 8.46 18.41 13.16
N GLY A 43 8.93 18.81 11.96
CA GLY A 43 9.77 19.99 11.75
C GLY A 43 11.25 19.75 12.01
N SER A 44 11.66 18.54 12.41
CA SER A 44 13.08 18.21 12.54
C SER A 44 13.74 18.04 11.16
N PRO A 45 15.08 18.26 11.07
CA PRO A 45 15.80 18.01 9.83
C PRO A 45 15.67 16.54 9.36
N PRO A 46 15.71 16.29 8.06
CA PRO A 46 15.77 14.93 7.53
C PRO A 46 16.91 14.12 8.15
N LYS A 47 16.65 12.86 8.46
CA LYS A 47 17.59 11.95 9.10
C LYS A 47 17.81 10.69 8.25
N GLY A 48 19.05 10.38 7.94
CA GLY A 48 19.37 9.18 7.15
C GLY A 48 20.85 8.86 7.14
N PRO A 49 21.24 7.65 6.69
CA PRO A 49 20.34 6.55 6.38
C PRO A 49 19.74 5.90 7.63
N VAL A 50 18.46 5.54 7.57
CA VAL A 50 17.76 4.81 8.63
C VAL A 50 17.09 3.56 8.06
N ASP A 51 17.00 2.52 8.89
CA ASP A 51 16.15 1.36 8.63
C ASP A 51 14.88 1.48 9.46
N ILE A 52 13.72 1.26 8.85
CA ILE A 52 12.42 1.27 9.52
C ILE A 52 11.93 -0.17 9.62
N VAL A 53 11.59 -0.59 10.83
CA VAL A 53 11.02 -1.92 11.08
C VAL A 53 9.53 -1.78 11.36
N VAL A 54 8.73 -2.45 10.56
CA VAL A 54 7.28 -2.55 10.74
C VAL A 54 6.94 -3.99 11.06
N GLU A 55 6.25 -4.22 12.16
CA GLU A 55 5.71 -5.54 12.52
C GLU A 55 4.19 -5.47 12.49
N LYS A 56 3.61 -6.28 11.63
CA LYS A 56 2.18 -6.22 11.28
C LYS A 56 1.81 -4.83 10.76
N ASN A 57 1.20 -3.99 11.56
CA ASN A 57 0.79 -2.61 11.22
C ASN A 57 1.40 -1.54 12.14
N ILE A 58 2.45 -1.89 12.89
CA ILE A 58 3.10 -0.98 13.84
C ILE A 58 4.57 -0.78 13.45
N ILE A 59 5.02 0.48 13.43
CA ILE A 59 6.43 0.81 13.34
C ILE A 59 7.05 0.52 14.71
N THR A 60 7.91 -0.51 14.77
CA THR A 60 8.51 -0.98 16.03
C THR A 60 9.92 -0.46 16.25
N ASP A 61 10.62 -0.07 15.20
CA ASP A 61 11.96 0.51 15.30
C ASP A 61 12.25 1.50 14.15
N VAL A 62 12.99 2.55 14.47
CA VAL A 62 13.56 3.54 13.53
C VAL A 62 15.02 3.66 13.83
N LYS A 63 15.84 2.86 13.18
CA LYS A 63 17.25 2.69 13.51
C LYS A 63 18.17 3.46 12.57
N SER A 64 18.97 4.37 13.11
CA SER A 64 20.08 4.97 12.37
C SER A 64 21.15 3.89 12.10
N VAL A 65 21.52 3.73 10.84
CA VAL A 65 22.41 2.63 10.41
C VAL A 65 23.74 3.13 9.85
N GLY A 66 23.92 4.44 9.78
CA GLY A 66 25.15 5.05 9.27
C GLY A 66 25.07 6.56 9.14
N TYR A 67 25.90 7.10 8.27
CA TYR A 67 25.96 8.51 7.92
C TYR A 67 25.85 8.65 6.39
N PRO A 68 25.32 9.75 5.87
CA PRO A 68 25.27 10.01 4.44
C PRO A 68 26.64 9.90 3.79
N GLY A 69 26.73 9.16 2.69
CA GLY A 69 27.98 8.97 1.93
C GLY A 69 28.99 7.97 2.54
N VAL A 70 28.63 7.31 3.65
CA VAL A 70 29.46 6.29 4.28
C VAL A 70 28.82 4.92 4.12
N GLU A 71 29.63 3.91 3.82
CA GLU A 71 29.15 2.53 3.69
C GLU A 71 28.48 2.05 4.97
N ILE A 72 27.29 1.48 4.81
CA ILE A 72 26.50 0.96 5.95
C ILE A 72 26.99 -0.43 6.32
N LYS A 73 27.42 -0.62 7.58
CA LYS A 73 27.82 -1.92 8.11
C LYS A 73 26.59 -2.79 8.39
N ASN A 74 26.50 -3.95 7.75
CA ASN A 74 25.37 -4.88 7.92
C ASN A 74 25.18 -5.36 9.37
N SER A 75 26.24 -5.40 10.16
CA SER A 75 26.19 -5.78 11.58
C SER A 75 25.38 -4.83 12.46
N SER A 76 25.20 -3.56 12.02
CA SER A 76 24.44 -2.55 12.77
C SER A 76 22.95 -2.51 12.37
N ARG A 77 22.55 -3.27 11.35
CA ARG A 77 21.19 -3.24 10.80
C ARG A 77 20.24 -4.18 11.55
N PRO A 78 18.93 -3.88 11.62
CA PRO A 78 17.92 -4.80 12.14
C PRO A 78 17.95 -6.11 11.35
N LYS A 79 17.77 -7.24 12.06
CA LYS A 79 17.73 -8.56 11.43
C LYS A 79 16.31 -8.86 10.94
N LEU A 80 16.24 -9.41 9.73
CA LEU A 80 14.97 -9.88 9.18
C LEU A 80 14.54 -11.17 9.91
N LYS A 81 13.28 -11.20 10.34
CA LYS A 81 12.64 -12.40 10.89
C LYS A 81 12.27 -13.38 9.78
N LYS A 82 12.10 -14.65 10.13
CA LYS A 82 11.60 -15.67 9.19
C LYS A 82 10.23 -15.27 8.68
N GLY A 83 10.06 -15.22 7.35
CA GLY A 83 8.81 -14.80 6.70
C GLY A 83 8.61 -13.28 6.60
N GLY A 84 9.60 -12.50 7.04
CA GLY A 84 9.62 -11.06 6.80
C GLY A 84 10.09 -10.70 5.39
N ILE A 85 9.90 -9.46 5.01
CA ILE A 85 10.29 -8.89 3.71
C ILE A 85 11.17 -7.66 3.92
N GLU A 86 12.14 -7.49 3.05
CA GLU A 86 12.97 -6.29 2.98
C GLU A 86 12.66 -5.51 1.71
N LEU A 87 12.56 -4.19 1.86
CA LEU A 87 12.48 -3.24 0.76
C LEU A 87 13.76 -2.41 0.75
N ASP A 88 14.56 -2.52 -0.31
CA ASP A 88 15.70 -1.63 -0.50
C ASP A 88 15.18 -0.26 -0.97
N ALA A 89 15.42 0.74 -0.14
CA ALA A 89 15.01 2.11 -0.38
C ALA A 89 16.19 3.09 -0.21
N ASN A 90 17.41 2.62 -0.47
CA ASN A 90 18.60 3.48 -0.44
C ASN A 90 18.44 4.66 -1.41
N GLY A 91 18.73 5.86 -0.89
CA GLY A 91 18.61 7.11 -1.66
C GLY A 91 17.18 7.64 -1.80
N MET A 92 16.19 6.94 -1.27
CA MET A 92 14.80 7.39 -1.25
C MET A 92 14.48 8.16 0.04
N PHE A 93 13.42 8.95 -0.02
CA PHE A 93 12.85 9.63 1.14
C PHE A 93 11.62 8.89 1.63
N LEU A 94 11.50 8.77 2.95
CA LEU A 94 10.31 8.24 3.60
C LEU A 94 9.64 9.35 4.40
N LEU A 95 8.34 9.54 4.16
CA LEU A 95 7.51 10.51 4.84
C LEU A 95 6.32 9.79 5.49
N PRO A 96 5.74 10.36 6.57
CA PRO A 96 4.39 9.96 7.00
C PRO A 96 3.38 10.12 5.86
N GLY A 97 2.36 9.28 5.82
CA GLY A 97 1.27 9.46 4.88
C GLY A 97 0.60 10.82 5.04
N PHE A 98 0.24 11.44 3.92
CA PHE A 98 -0.39 12.76 3.95
C PHE A 98 -1.81 12.69 4.53
N ILE A 99 -2.21 13.77 5.20
CA ILE A 99 -3.54 13.96 5.75
C ILE A 99 -4.23 15.06 4.94
N ASP A 100 -5.32 14.73 4.26
CA ASP A 100 -6.16 15.72 3.62
C ASP A 100 -7.29 16.14 4.56
N MET A 101 -7.30 17.42 4.91
CA MET A 101 -8.25 17.97 5.88
C MET A 101 -9.60 18.37 5.27
N HIS A 102 -9.77 18.23 3.96
CA HIS A 102 -11.01 18.54 3.26
C HIS A 102 -11.09 17.74 1.95
N GLY A 103 -11.37 16.46 2.06
CA GLY A 103 -11.53 15.60 0.90
C GLY A 103 -12.92 14.98 0.83
N HIS A 104 -13.32 14.58 -0.36
CA HIS A 104 -14.58 13.88 -0.60
C HIS A 104 -14.29 12.41 -0.94
N ILE A 105 -14.92 11.51 -0.18
CA ILE A 105 -14.61 10.06 -0.25
C ILE A 105 -15.43 9.31 -1.30
N GLY A 106 -16.27 10.00 -2.07
CA GLY A 106 -17.14 9.37 -3.05
C GLY A 106 -18.51 9.00 -2.49
N GLY A 107 -19.11 7.99 -3.06
CA GLY A 107 -20.46 7.54 -2.74
C GLY A 107 -21.50 7.93 -3.79
N THR A 108 -22.74 7.47 -3.59
CA THR A 108 -23.84 7.61 -4.56
C THR A 108 -24.10 9.06 -4.97
N GLY A 109 -23.99 9.99 -4.01
CA GLY A 109 -24.20 11.42 -4.25
C GLY A 109 -23.09 12.10 -5.05
N GLN A 110 -21.92 11.47 -5.17
CA GLN A 110 -20.75 11.99 -5.89
C GLN A 110 -20.44 11.17 -7.15
N GLY A 111 -21.22 10.12 -7.44
CA GLY A 111 -21.09 9.31 -8.64
C GLY A 111 -19.80 8.47 -8.72
N ALA A 112 -19.12 8.27 -7.58
CA ALA A 112 -17.88 7.51 -7.52
C ALA A 112 -17.95 6.46 -6.39
N ASP A 113 -17.41 5.27 -6.66
CA ASP A 113 -17.29 4.21 -5.69
C ASP A 113 -16.25 4.53 -4.62
N TYR A 114 -16.53 4.22 -3.35
CA TYR A 114 -15.62 4.47 -2.23
C TYR A 114 -14.28 3.75 -2.39
N ASP A 115 -14.29 2.47 -2.79
CA ASP A 115 -13.09 1.68 -2.98
C ASP A 115 -12.17 2.28 -4.05
N TYR A 116 -12.77 2.80 -5.14
CA TYR A 116 -12.03 3.48 -6.20
C TYR A 116 -11.39 4.78 -5.70
N VAL A 117 -12.16 5.60 -4.98
CA VAL A 117 -11.68 6.86 -4.43
C VAL A 117 -10.54 6.62 -3.43
N PHE A 118 -10.70 5.69 -2.49
CA PHE A 118 -9.65 5.38 -1.51
C PHE A 118 -8.36 4.87 -2.16
N ARG A 119 -8.46 4.07 -3.22
CA ARG A 119 -7.26 3.62 -3.96
C ARG A 119 -6.54 4.78 -4.65
N LEU A 120 -7.27 5.74 -5.21
CA LEU A 120 -6.67 6.94 -5.77
C LEU A 120 -5.94 7.76 -4.70
N TRP A 121 -6.54 7.96 -3.55
CA TRP A 121 -5.92 8.65 -2.43
C TRP A 121 -4.63 7.97 -1.99
N MET A 122 -4.67 6.65 -1.77
CA MET A 122 -3.50 5.85 -1.41
C MET A 122 -2.40 5.93 -2.48
N ALA A 123 -2.74 5.89 -3.76
CA ALA A 123 -1.78 6.01 -4.86
C ALA A 123 -1.06 7.36 -4.89
N HIS A 124 -1.66 8.39 -4.27
CA HIS A 124 -1.06 9.71 -4.12
C HIS A 124 -0.42 9.95 -2.72
N GLY A 125 -0.31 8.89 -1.91
CA GLY A 125 0.29 8.98 -0.57
C GLY A 125 -0.60 9.60 0.50
N ILE A 126 -1.89 9.76 0.22
CA ILE A 126 -2.86 10.28 1.19
C ILE A 126 -3.44 9.08 1.94
N THR A 127 -3.16 9.01 3.25
CA THR A 127 -3.54 7.90 4.13
C THR A 127 -4.66 8.23 5.09
N THR A 128 -4.98 9.51 5.22
CA THR A 128 -6.03 10.01 6.12
C THR A 128 -6.78 11.15 5.45
N VAL A 129 -8.10 11.11 5.52
CA VAL A 129 -8.97 12.13 4.92
C VAL A 129 -9.99 12.58 5.95
N ARG A 130 -10.19 13.89 6.06
CA ARG A 130 -11.34 14.46 6.75
C ARG A 130 -12.42 14.77 5.72
N GLU A 131 -13.54 14.07 5.78
CA GLU A 131 -14.74 14.36 4.99
C GLU A 131 -15.65 15.33 5.73
N PRO A 132 -15.71 16.63 5.36
CA PRO A 132 -16.44 17.64 6.15
C PRO A 132 -17.94 17.66 5.88
N GLY A 133 -18.41 17.01 4.81
CA GLY A 133 -19.81 17.01 4.38
C GLY A 133 -20.40 15.61 4.20
N GLY A 134 -19.68 14.57 4.59
CA GLY A 134 -20.13 13.19 4.47
C GLY A 134 -21.29 12.91 5.42
N ARG A 135 -22.38 12.33 4.89
CA ARG A 135 -23.30 11.56 5.69
C ARG A 135 -22.54 10.26 6.01
N GLY A 136 -22.45 9.89 7.28
CA GLY A 136 -21.68 8.73 7.71
C GLY A 136 -21.89 7.52 6.80
N VAL A 137 -20.86 6.74 6.64
CA VAL A 137 -20.94 5.43 5.97
C VAL A 137 -21.79 4.54 6.89
N ASP A 138 -23.04 4.32 6.51
CA ASP A 138 -23.93 3.33 7.12
C ASP A 138 -23.55 1.92 6.62
#